data_938ea4ac66e2a83f4957a6ebd01c42a2
#
_entry.id   938ea4ac66e2a83f4957a6ebd01c42a2
#
_cell.length_a   1.000
_cell.length_b   1.000
_cell.length_c   1.000
_cell.angle_alpha   90.00
_cell.angle_beta   90.00
_cell.angle_gamma   90.00
#
_symmetry.space_group_name_H-M   'P 1'
#
loop_
_entity.id
_entity.type
_entity.pdbx_description
1 polymer ?
#
loop_
_entity_poly.entity_id
_entity_poly.type
_entity_poly.pdbx_seq_one_letter_code
_entity_poly.pdbx_strand_id
1 'polypeptide(L)'
;MQQGAGARPATRKRVVLLAGDAERRALIAQYPEAIVVSEELPLRANLSAQENITMVLQYRTNTYIGEANDTAWKLLNQAGHADCAERRDPELSYEERFITKLLRAVVLTPPLILIDRPAQLLPDTNYPFFLNRILLALEGRFEQCWILDYAWNAPLYNNRT
;
A
#
# COMPACT_ATOMS: atom_id res chain seq x y z
N MET A 1 -10.77 -15.63 -27.79
CA MET A 1 -10.92 -15.58 -27.19
C MET A 1 -11.12 -15.41 -26.33
N GLN A 2 -11.22 -15.16 -26.09
CA GLN A 2 -11.42 -14.92 -25.34
C GLN A 2 -11.38 -14.90 -24.39
N GLN A 3 -11.17 -14.68 -24.10
CA GLN A 3 -10.99 -14.65 -23.28
C GLN A 3 -11.26 -14.40 -22.42
N GLY A 4 -10.91 -14.91 -22.38
CA GLY A 4 -11.29 -14.64 -21.20
C GLY A 4 -12.12 -13.52 -20.84
N ALA A 5 -12.93 -13.32 -21.57
CA ALA A 5 -13.70 -12.26 -21.32
C ALA A 5 -14.11 -12.30 -19.90
N GLY A 6 -14.70 -12.17 -19.37
CA GLY A 6 -15.19 -12.08 -18.13
C GLY A 6 -14.22 -12.38 -17.05
N ALA A 7 -13.19 -13.01 -17.42
CA ALA A 7 -12.27 -13.36 -16.40
C ALA A 7 -11.38 -12.19 -16.13
N ARG A 8 -11.65 -11.38 -15.13
CA ARG A 8 -10.73 -10.40 -14.74
C ARG A 8 -9.51 -11.06 -14.24
N PRO A 9 -8.35 -10.60 -14.63
CA PRO A 9 -7.13 -11.12 -14.03
C PRO A 9 -7.21 -10.91 -12.54
N ALA A 10 -6.81 -11.90 -11.80
CA ALA A 10 -6.74 -11.75 -10.36
C ALA A 10 -5.76 -10.65 -10.03
N THR A 11 -6.01 -9.95 -8.94
CA THR A 11 -5.07 -8.99 -8.40
C THR A 11 -3.72 -9.66 -8.22
N ARG A 12 -2.67 -9.03 -8.71
CA ARG A 12 -1.35 -9.64 -8.68
C ARG A 12 -0.48 -9.08 -7.61
N LYS A 13 0.00 -9.96 -6.77
CA LYS A 13 0.92 -9.65 -5.72
C LYS A 13 2.20 -10.40 -5.99
N ARG A 14 3.34 -9.76 -5.79
CA ARG A 14 4.60 -10.42 -6.07
C ARG A 14 5.68 -9.83 -5.18
N VAL A 15 6.62 -10.68 -4.76
CA VAL A 15 7.78 -10.25 -4.01
C VAL A 15 8.96 -10.18 -4.98
N VAL A 16 9.63 -9.04 -5.02
CA VAL A 16 10.80 -8.84 -5.86
C VAL A 16 12.00 -8.69 -4.95
N LEU A 17 12.92 -9.65 -5.02
CA LEU A 17 14.09 -9.66 -4.17
C LEU A 17 15.27 -9.04 -4.92
N LEU A 18 15.89 -8.07 -4.30
CA LEU A 18 16.92 -7.25 -4.92
C LEU A 18 18.26 -7.43 -4.22
N ALA A 19 19.33 -7.38 -4.98
CA ALA A 19 20.66 -7.60 -4.43
C ALA A 19 21.11 -6.45 -3.53
N GLY A 20 20.69 -5.22 -3.85
CA GLY A 20 21.12 -4.07 -3.07
C GLY A 20 20.38 -2.82 -3.48
N ASP A 21 20.84 -1.71 -2.94
CA ASP A 21 20.15 -0.45 -3.09
C ASP A 21 20.18 0.11 -4.52
N ALA A 22 21.28 -0.11 -5.23
CA ALA A 22 21.35 0.35 -6.61
C ALA A 22 20.32 -0.34 -7.50
N GLU A 23 20.15 -1.65 -7.30
CA GLU A 23 19.17 -2.41 -8.06
C GLU A 23 17.74 -1.97 -7.71
N ARG A 24 17.51 -1.67 -6.43
CA ARG A 24 16.22 -1.19 -5.97
C ARG A 24 15.86 0.13 -6.62
N ARG A 25 16.81 1.08 -6.62
CA ARG A 25 16.54 2.39 -7.22
C ARG A 25 16.32 2.27 -8.73
N ALA A 26 17.08 1.40 -9.38
CA ALA A 26 16.94 1.19 -10.81
C ALA A 26 15.55 0.63 -11.14
N LEU A 27 15.06 -0.30 -10.33
CA LEU A 27 13.76 -0.88 -10.56
C LEU A 27 12.67 0.16 -10.40
N ILE A 28 12.74 0.96 -9.34
CA ILE A 28 11.72 2.00 -9.12
C ILE A 28 11.72 2.98 -10.29
N ALA A 29 12.90 3.32 -10.79
CA ALA A 29 13.01 4.26 -11.91
C ALA A 29 12.40 3.71 -13.20
N GLN A 30 12.30 2.38 -13.34
CA GLN A 30 11.69 1.79 -14.52
C GLN A 30 10.18 1.93 -14.56
N TYR A 31 9.56 2.24 -13.44
CA TYR A 31 8.10 2.28 -13.36
C TYR A 31 7.64 3.64 -12.83
N PRO A 32 7.82 4.70 -13.62
CA PRO A 32 7.48 6.05 -13.15
C PRO A 32 6.00 6.25 -12.87
N GLU A 33 5.14 5.41 -13.43
CA GLU A 33 3.70 5.50 -13.17
C GLU A 33 3.29 4.79 -11.89
N ALA A 34 4.19 4.04 -11.27
CA ALA A 34 3.86 3.33 -10.03
C ALA A 34 3.79 4.32 -8.87
N ILE A 35 2.99 3.96 -7.87
CA ILE A 35 2.96 4.72 -6.64
C ILE A 35 3.74 3.93 -5.60
N VAL A 36 4.69 4.59 -4.97
CA VAL A 36 5.59 3.94 -4.02
C VAL A 36 5.08 4.19 -2.61
N VAL A 37 4.98 3.12 -1.83
CA VAL A 37 4.68 3.19 -0.40
C VAL A 37 6.01 3.01 0.30
N SER A 38 6.49 4.05 0.97
CA SER A 38 7.85 4.09 1.48
C SER A 38 7.90 4.82 2.81
N GLU A 39 8.88 4.44 3.61
CA GLU A 39 9.16 5.13 4.86
C GLU A 39 9.58 6.58 4.59
N GLU A 40 10.13 6.82 3.40
CA GLU A 40 10.59 8.15 3.02
C GLU A 40 9.46 9.08 2.58
N LEU A 41 8.24 8.58 2.48
CA LEU A 41 7.08 9.40 2.10
C LEU A 41 6.11 9.46 3.27
N PRO A 42 6.34 10.38 4.19
CA PRO A 42 5.59 10.40 5.45
C PRO A 42 4.14 10.83 5.27
N LEU A 43 3.35 10.57 6.29
CA LEU A 43 2.01 11.12 6.38
C LEU A 43 2.12 12.58 6.81
N ARG A 44 1.07 13.35 6.52
CA ARG A 44 0.99 14.68 7.07
C ARG A 44 0.57 14.58 8.52
N ALA A 45 1.44 15.03 9.41
CA ALA A 45 1.26 14.83 10.84
C ALA A 45 0.06 15.59 11.42
N ASN A 46 -0.32 16.68 10.75
CA ASN A 46 -1.45 17.49 11.24
C ASN A 46 -2.81 17.02 10.72
N LEU A 47 -2.83 15.92 9.97
CA LEU A 47 -4.06 15.37 9.43
C LEU A 47 -4.30 13.99 10.03
N SER A 48 -5.57 13.61 10.15
CA SER A 48 -5.92 12.27 10.58
C SER A 48 -5.58 11.25 9.49
N ALA A 49 -5.64 9.97 9.83
CA ALA A 49 -5.44 8.91 8.85
C ALA A 49 -6.42 9.06 7.69
N GLN A 50 -7.69 9.26 8.00
CA GLN A 50 -8.69 9.42 6.94
C GLN A 50 -8.42 10.65 6.10
N GLU A 51 -8.05 11.76 6.72
CA GLU A 51 -7.76 12.99 5.99
C GLU A 51 -6.55 12.86 5.08
N ASN A 52 -5.55 12.08 5.49
CA ASN A 52 -4.39 11.83 4.64
C ASN A 52 -4.80 11.15 3.34
N ILE A 53 -5.75 10.24 3.40
CA ILE A 53 -6.24 9.53 2.21
C ILE A 53 -7.16 10.45 1.39
N THR A 54 -8.07 11.13 2.07
CA THR A 54 -9.02 12.04 1.43
C THR A 54 -8.30 13.11 0.61
N MET A 55 -7.27 13.70 1.20
CA MET A 55 -6.56 14.79 0.56
C MET A 55 -5.89 14.36 -0.75
N VAL A 56 -5.32 13.17 -0.76
CA VAL A 56 -4.66 12.68 -1.97
C VAL A 56 -5.68 12.52 -3.09
N LEU A 57 -6.85 11.97 -2.78
CA LEU A 57 -7.88 11.77 -3.76
C LEU A 57 -8.40 13.11 -4.30
N GLN A 58 -8.63 14.07 -3.43
CA GLN A 58 -9.06 15.39 -3.86
C GLN A 58 -8.02 16.07 -4.74
N TYR A 59 -6.78 16.03 -4.30
CA TYR A 59 -5.71 16.75 -4.97
C TYR A 59 -5.38 16.16 -6.34
N ARG A 60 -5.38 14.84 -6.45
CA ARG A 60 -4.94 14.17 -7.65
C ARG A 60 -6.07 13.92 -8.64
N THR A 61 -7.31 13.86 -8.18
CA THR A 61 -8.42 13.52 -9.05
C THR A 61 -9.53 14.56 -9.04
N ASN A 62 -9.35 15.64 -8.30
CA ASN A 62 -10.36 16.71 -8.20
C ASN A 62 -11.72 16.18 -7.72
N THR A 63 -11.69 15.20 -6.83
CA THR A 63 -12.91 14.59 -6.31
C THR A 63 -13.52 15.50 -5.24
N TYR A 64 -14.84 15.63 -5.24
CA TYR A 64 -15.55 16.39 -4.24
C TYR A 64 -15.27 15.84 -2.85
N ILE A 65 -15.12 16.73 -1.85
CA ILE A 65 -14.65 16.32 -0.54
C ILE A 65 -15.54 15.28 0.14
N GLY A 66 -16.85 15.40 0.00
CA GLY A 66 -17.76 14.41 0.61
C GLY A 66 -17.55 13.03 0.04
N GLU A 67 -17.38 12.94 -1.25
CA GLU A 67 -17.15 11.68 -1.92
C GLU A 67 -15.77 11.12 -1.58
N ALA A 68 -14.76 11.98 -1.56
CA ALA A 68 -13.39 11.57 -1.23
C ALA A 68 -13.33 11.04 0.20
N ASN A 69 -13.99 11.72 1.12
CA ASN A 69 -14.01 11.32 2.52
C ASN A 69 -14.71 9.97 2.69
N ASP A 70 -15.78 9.76 1.97
CA ASP A 70 -16.53 8.51 2.02
C ASP A 70 -15.68 7.36 1.46
N THR A 71 -14.98 7.61 0.37
CA THR A 71 -14.10 6.60 -0.22
C THR A 71 -12.98 6.22 0.75
N ALA A 72 -12.38 7.22 1.40
CA ALA A 72 -11.31 6.97 2.37
C ALA A 72 -11.82 6.11 3.52
N TRP A 73 -13.01 6.42 4.03
CA TRP A 73 -13.61 5.64 5.10
C TRP A 73 -13.85 4.20 4.68
N LYS A 74 -14.40 4.00 3.49
CA LYS A 74 -14.69 2.66 3.02
C LYS A 74 -13.42 1.83 2.88
N LEU A 75 -12.33 2.44 2.43
CA LEU A 75 -11.07 1.72 2.30
C LEU A 75 -10.50 1.37 3.66
N LEU A 76 -10.54 2.29 4.61
CA LEU A 76 -10.08 2.00 5.97
C LEU A 76 -10.89 0.85 6.57
N ASN A 77 -12.19 0.88 6.35
CA ASN A 77 -13.06 -0.16 6.88
C ASN A 77 -12.78 -1.51 6.21
N GLN A 78 -12.55 -1.50 4.91
CA GLN A 78 -12.23 -2.74 4.19
C GLN A 78 -10.91 -3.32 4.67
N ALA A 79 -9.95 -2.47 4.99
CA ALA A 79 -8.67 -2.91 5.52
C ALA A 79 -8.75 -3.34 6.98
N GLY A 80 -9.90 -3.16 7.62
CA GLY A 80 -10.07 -3.55 9.01
C GLY A 80 -9.52 -2.55 10.01
N HIS A 81 -9.31 -1.31 9.59
CA HIS A 81 -8.67 -0.29 10.43
C HIS A 81 -9.48 1.00 10.51
N ALA A 82 -10.80 0.89 10.47
CA ALA A 82 -11.65 2.08 10.57
C ALA A 82 -11.50 2.79 11.92
N ASP A 83 -11.11 2.05 12.94
CA ASP A 83 -10.98 2.63 14.28
C ASP A 83 -9.83 3.63 14.40
N CYS A 84 -8.89 3.64 13.47
CA CYS A 84 -7.81 4.62 13.51
C CYS A 84 -8.08 5.84 12.62
N ALA A 85 -9.26 5.91 11.99
CA ALA A 85 -9.55 6.94 10.98
C ALA A 85 -9.29 8.36 11.47
N GLU A 86 -9.60 8.65 12.71
CA GLU A 86 -9.48 9.99 13.25
C GLU A 86 -8.17 10.27 13.99
N ARG A 87 -7.29 9.28 14.06
CA ARG A 87 -6.02 9.49 14.75
C ARG A 87 -5.00 10.11 13.82
N ARG A 88 -4.09 10.87 14.42
CA ARG A 88 -3.00 11.51 13.67
C ARG A 88 -1.72 10.68 13.82
N ASP A 89 -0.75 10.98 12.97
CA ASP A 89 0.47 10.18 12.88
C ASP A 89 1.11 9.81 14.22
N PRO A 90 1.29 10.75 15.16
CA PRO A 90 1.93 10.37 16.42
C PRO A 90 1.16 9.31 17.21
N GLU A 91 -0.13 9.18 16.97
CA GLU A 91 -0.97 8.24 17.70
C GLU A 91 -1.17 6.92 16.96
N LEU A 92 -0.61 6.79 15.76
CA LEU A 92 -0.77 5.59 14.96
C LEU A 92 0.33 4.58 15.29
N SER A 93 -0.03 3.30 15.34
CA SER A 93 0.96 2.25 15.43
C SER A 93 1.68 2.13 14.08
N TYR A 94 2.76 1.37 14.03
CA TYR A 94 3.43 1.12 12.75
C TYR A 94 2.50 0.51 11.73
N GLU A 95 1.69 -0.45 12.15
CA GLU A 95 0.74 -1.09 11.23
C GLU A 95 -0.30 -0.10 10.73
N GLU A 96 -0.85 0.71 11.62
CA GLU A 96 -1.85 1.69 11.23
C GLU A 96 -1.27 2.74 10.30
N ARG A 97 -0.04 3.16 10.59
CA ARG A 97 0.65 4.13 9.73
C ARG A 97 0.91 3.54 8.35
N PHE A 98 1.35 2.29 8.32
CA PHE A 98 1.59 1.62 7.04
C PHE A 98 0.30 1.51 6.23
N ILE A 99 -0.79 1.09 6.87
CA ILE A 99 -2.06 0.94 6.17
C ILE A 99 -2.52 2.28 5.61
N THR A 100 -2.38 3.35 6.37
CA THR A 100 -2.76 4.67 5.87
C THR A 100 -1.93 5.04 4.64
N LYS A 101 -0.63 4.78 4.67
CA LYS A 101 0.23 5.04 3.51
C LYS A 101 -0.17 4.18 2.31
N LEU A 102 -0.48 2.92 2.56
CA LEU A 102 -0.91 2.03 1.50
C LEU A 102 -2.22 2.52 0.87
N LEU A 103 -3.16 2.94 1.69
CA LEU A 103 -4.44 3.40 1.18
C LEU A 103 -4.34 4.73 0.42
N ARG A 104 -3.34 5.56 0.74
CA ARG A 104 -3.07 6.74 -0.10
C ARG A 104 -2.75 6.34 -1.53
N ALA A 105 -2.12 5.17 -1.69
CA ALA A 105 -1.81 4.66 -3.03
C ALA A 105 -3.03 3.97 -3.64
N VAL A 106 -3.67 3.12 -2.86
CA VAL A 106 -4.81 2.34 -3.35
C VAL A 106 -5.94 3.23 -3.85
N VAL A 107 -6.18 4.33 -3.15
CA VAL A 107 -7.30 5.22 -3.48
C VAL A 107 -7.17 5.82 -4.88
N LEU A 108 -5.95 5.90 -5.39
CA LEU A 108 -5.70 6.46 -6.71
C LEU A 108 -5.80 5.42 -7.83
N THR A 109 -6.05 4.18 -7.47
CA THR A 109 -6.19 3.06 -8.41
C THR A 109 -5.07 3.03 -9.45
N PRO A 110 -3.80 3.03 -9.03
CA PRO A 110 -2.70 3.03 -9.99
C PRO A 110 -2.53 1.64 -10.60
N PRO A 111 -1.87 1.55 -11.76
CA PRO A 111 -1.61 0.25 -12.35
C PRO A 111 -0.63 -0.58 -11.53
N LEU A 112 0.22 0.05 -10.75
CA LEU A 112 1.22 -0.65 -9.96
C LEU A 112 1.50 0.09 -8.66
N ILE A 113 1.50 -0.65 -7.56
CA ILE A 113 1.92 -0.14 -6.26
C ILE A 113 3.20 -0.85 -5.89
N LEU A 114 4.20 -0.10 -5.45
CA LEU A 114 5.46 -0.66 -4.99
C LEU A 114 5.58 -0.42 -3.48
N ILE A 115 5.60 -1.50 -2.71
CA ILE A 115 5.84 -1.40 -1.27
C ILE A 115 7.34 -1.55 -1.08
N ASP A 116 7.99 -0.46 -0.70
CA ASP A 116 9.44 -0.36 -0.69
C ASP A 116 9.99 -0.68 0.69
N ARG A 117 10.78 -1.73 0.79
CA ARG A 117 11.52 -2.13 1.99
C ARG A 117 10.59 -2.19 3.21
N PRO A 118 9.70 -3.17 3.23
CA PRO A 118 8.69 -3.25 4.29
C PRO A 118 9.25 -3.33 5.70
N ALA A 119 10.49 -3.81 5.88
CA ALA A 119 11.07 -3.85 7.22
C ALA A 119 11.20 -2.47 7.84
N GLN A 120 11.38 -1.44 7.02
CA GLN A 120 11.46 -0.07 7.54
C GLN A 120 10.10 0.49 7.91
N LEU A 121 9.05 -0.03 7.28
CA LEU A 121 7.68 0.42 7.56
C LEU A 121 7.09 -0.33 8.74
N LEU A 122 7.50 -1.57 8.92
CA LEU A 122 6.90 -2.48 9.89
C LEU A 122 7.99 -3.17 10.73
N PRO A 123 8.75 -2.39 11.50
CA PRO A 123 9.94 -2.94 12.18
C PRO A 123 9.64 -4.02 13.21
N ASP A 124 8.49 -3.98 13.85
CA ASP A 124 8.19 -4.93 14.91
C ASP A 124 7.11 -5.93 14.52
N THR A 125 6.93 -6.14 13.24
CA THR A 125 5.84 -6.97 12.74
C THR A 125 6.40 -8.11 11.88
N ASN A 126 5.75 -9.27 11.92
CA ASN A 126 6.02 -10.30 10.92
C ASN A 126 5.41 -9.79 9.62
N TYR A 127 6.15 -8.98 8.92
CA TYR A 127 5.57 -8.23 7.82
C TYR A 127 5.14 -9.08 6.62
N PRO A 128 5.79 -10.19 6.28
CA PRO A 128 5.24 -10.99 5.16
C PRO A 128 3.83 -11.50 5.46
N PHE A 129 3.58 -11.93 6.69
CA PHE A 129 2.26 -12.40 7.08
C PHE A 129 1.26 -11.24 7.08
N PHE A 130 1.66 -10.12 7.64
CA PHE A 130 0.80 -8.95 7.74
C PHE A 130 0.44 -8.40 6.36
N LEU A 131 1.45 -8.29 5.47
CA LEU A 131 1.22 -7.79 4.12
C LEU A 131 0.28 -8.71 3.36
N ASN A 132 0.47 -10.02 3.51
CA ASN A 132 -0.39 -10.98 2.84
C ASN A 132 -1.84 -10.79 3.26
N ARG A 133 -2.06 -10.62 4.55
CA ARG A 133 -3.40 -10.46 5.09
C ARG A 133 -4.05 -9.15 4.60
N ILE A 134 -3.30 -8.05 4.62
CA ILE A 134 -3.84 -6.76 4.22
C ILE A 134 -4.11 -6.72 2.71
N LEU A 135 -3.20 -7.25 1.91
CA LEU A 135 -3.39 -7.24 0.47
C LEU A 135 -4.55 -8.14 0.06
N LEU A 136 -4.78 -9.21 0.80
CA LEU A 136 -5.93 -10.05 0.57
C LEU A 136 -7.22 -9.30 0.90
N ALA A 137 -7.23 -8.55 2.01
CA ALA A 137 -8.41 -7.78 2.40
C ALA A 137 -8.75 -6.70 1.36
N LEU A 138 -7.74 -6.20 0.65
CA LEU A 138 -7.92 -5.16 -0.34
C LEU A 138 -8.00 -5.70 -1.77
N GLU A 139 -8.14 -7.01 -1.91
CA GLU A 139 -8.20 -7.62 -3.22
C GLU A 139 -9.32 -6.99 -4.05
N GLY A 140 -9.05 -6.69 -5.31
CA GLY A 140 -10.00 -6.01 -6.16
C GLY A 140 -9.85 -4.49 -6.14
N ARG A 141 -9.09 -3.94 -5.19
CA ARG A 141 -8.90 -2.51 -5.11
C ARG A 141 -7.61 -2.03 -5.78
N PHE A 142 -6.77 -2.94 -6.22
CA PHE A 142 -5.55 -2.58 -6.95
C PHE A 142 -5.28 -3.63 -8.01
N GLU A 143 -4.51 -3.27 -9.04
CA GLU A 143 -4.19 -4.20 -10.13
C GLU A 143 -2.96 -5.01 -9.79
N GLN A 144 -1.86 -4.36 -9.51
CA GLN A 144 -0.63 -5.04 -9.16
C GLN A 144 0.02 -4.36 -7.96
N CYS A 145 0.58 -5.16 -7.08
CA CYS A 145 1.31 -4.67 -5.93
C CYS A 145 2.55 -5.54 -5.75
N TRP A 146 3.72 -4.93 -5.86
CA TRP A 146 4.98 -5.63 -5.70
C TRP A 146 5.63 -5.19 -4.41
N ILE A 147 6.16 -6.17 -3.68
CA ILE A 147 6.88 -5.90 -2.44
C ILE A 147 8.36 -5.95 -2.80
N LEU A 148 9.06 -4.84 -2.63
CA LEU A 148 10.48 -4.75 -2.93
C LEU A 148 11.27 -4.97 -1.66
N ASP A 149 12.05 -6.03 -1.62
CA ASP A 149 12.83 -6.35 -0.45
C ASP A 149 14.22 -6.80 -0.88
N TYR A 150 15.12 -6.85 0.06
CA TYR A 150 16.47 -7.29 -0.24
C TYR A 150 16.56 -8.82 -0.21
N ALA A 151 17.47 -9.35 -1.03
CA ALA A 151 17.60 -10.80 -1.15
C ALA A 151 17.92 -11.49 0.17
N TRP A 152 18.61 -10.81 1.08
CA TRP A 152 18.93 -11.42 2.37
C TRP A 152 17.72 -11.63 3.25
N ASN A 153 16.59 -11.04 2.89
CA ASN A 153 15.35 -11.28 3.62
C ASN A 153 14.48 -12.37 3.00
N ALA A 154 15.00 -13.05 1.98
CA ALA A 154 14.25 -14.12 1.31
C ALA A 154 13.69 -15.18 2.27
N PRO A 155 14.43 -15.61 3.30
CA PRO A 155 13.91 -16.63 4.19
C PRO A 155 12.61 -16.24 4.90
N LEU A 156 12.36 -14.95 5.08
CA LEU A 156 11.14 -14.51 5.74
C LEU A 156 9.90 -14.85 4.92
N TYR A 157 10.05 -14.85 3.60
CA TYR A 157 8.92 -15.10 2.70
C TYR A 157 8.71 -16.60 2.47
N ASN A 158 9.69 -17.41 2.76
CA ASN A 158 9.56 -18.85 2.56
C ASN A 158 8.93 -19.55 3.75
N ASN A 159 8.80 -18.84 4.83
CA ASN A 159 8.26 -19.43 6.04
C ASN A 159 6.75 -19.27 6.02
N ARG A 160 6.07 -20.29 5.48
CA ARG A 160 4.74 -20.14 5.34
C ARG A 160 4.02 -20.66 6.40
N THR A 161 3.68 -20.32 7.24
CA THR A 161 2.81 -20.99 8.16
C THR A 161 1.80 -20.09 8.78
#